data_9927354f8a6444a7c191beea32a93b3b
#
_entry.id   9927354f8a6444a7c191beea32a93b3b
#
_cell.length_a   1.000
_cell.length_b   1.000
_cell.length_c   1.000
_cell.angle_alpha   90.00
_cell.angle_beta   90.00
_cell.angle_gamma   90.00
#
_symmetry.space_group_name_H-M   'P 1'
#
loop_
_entity.id
_entity.type
_entity.pdbx_description
1 polymer ?
#
loop_
_entity_poly.entity_id
_entity_poly.type
_entity_poly.pdbx_seq_one_letter_code
_entity_poly.pdbx_strand_id
1 'polypeptide(L)'
;MSITHLPSAEGDSFWVSNNEFVTIKTRGRDTSREFALVELVALPGAEPPPHIHHSTDETYCLLDGELEVLDGERTFMAKAGSVFYVPKGTLHAWRNATTEPARALLLITPAGFEGVIEEVGVPGTLSSPPPPPPPPTPEDLQRIEELGQKYDTEYPPVPAW
;
A
#
# COMPACT_ATOMS: atom_id res chain seq x y z
N MET A 1 27.01 3.47 14.03
CA MET A 1 25.69 2.94 13.58
C MET A 1 25.19 1.96 14.62
N SER A 2 23.91 1.99 14.95
CA SER A 2 23.29 1.09 15.93
C SER A 2 22.11 0.37 15.29
N ILE A 3 21.73 -0.78 15.84
CA ILE A 3 20.49 -1.48 15.44
C ILE A 3 19.30 -0.63 15.89
N THR A 4 18.35 -0.40 14.98
CA THR A 4 17.03 0.16 15.32
C THR A 4 16.09 -1.01 15.58
N HIS A 5 15.36 -0.98 16.69
CA HIS A 5 14.34 -1.97 17.04
C HIS A 5 13.00 -1.27 17.23
N LEU A 6 12.02 -1.70 16.46
CA LEU A 6 10.63 -1.28 16.61
C LEU A 6 9.80 -2.50 17.05
N PRO A 7 9.17 -2.48 18.23
CA PRO A 7 8.30 -3.55 18.69
C PRO A 7 7.12 -3.80 17.74
N SER A 8 6.53 -5.00 17.77
CA SER A 8 5.49 -5.43 16.81
C SER A 8 4.26 -4.53 16.76
N ALA A 9 3.85 -3.96 17.90
CA ALA A 9 2.68 -3.11 18.00
C ALA A 9 2.99 -1.61 17.78
N GLU A 10 4.24 -1.25 17.50
CA GLU A 10 4.68 0.13 17.34
C GLU A 10 4.86 0.50 15.87
N GLY A 11 4.78 1.80 15.61
CA GLY A 11 4.87 2.46 14.32
C GLY A 11 3.72 3.44 14.12
N ASP A 12 3.91 4.40 13.22
CA ASP A 12 2.84 5.34 12.86
C ASP A 12 1.86 4.63 11.94
N SER A 13 0.58 4.63 12.33
CA SER A 13 -0.46 3.85 11.66
C SER A 13 -1.55 4.74 11.09
N PHE A 14 -2.01 4.37 9.90
CA PHE A 14 -2.94 5.15 9.09
C PHE A 14 -3.95 4.27 8.38
N TRP A 15 -5.15 4.80 8.20
CA TRP A 15 -6.09 4.35 7.20
C TRP A 15 -5.81 5.11 5.91
N VAL A 16 -5.44 4.41 4.84
CA VAL A 16 -4.96 5.01 3.58
C VAL A 16 -6.05 5.04 2.52
N SER A 17 -6.76 3.95 2.39
CA SER A 17 -7.90 3.82 1.50
C SER A 17 -9.06 3.12 2.22
N ASN A 18 -10.13 2.81 1.49
CA ASN A 18 -11.23 2.05 2.06
C ASN A 18 -10.73 0.67 2.53
N ASN A 19 -10.87 0.40 3.83
CA ASN A 19 -10.50 -0.87 4.45
C ASN A 19 -9.00 -1.25 4.38
N GLU A 20 -8.13 -0.30 4.07
CA GLU A 20 -6.68 -0.48 4.05
C GLU A 20 -6.03 0.22 5.24
N PHE A 21 -5.44 -0.55 6.14
CA PHE A 21 -4.72 -0.05 7.31
C PHE A 21 -3.23 -0.35 7.18
N VAL A 22 -2.41 0.68 7.34
CA VAL A 22 -0.96 0.60 7.12
C VAL A 22 -0.22 1.10 8.35
N THR A 23 0.82 0.38 8.75
CA THR A 23 1.75 0.80 9.80
C THR A 23 3.15 0.93 9.23
N ILE A 24 3.74 2.13 9.29
CA ILE A 24 5.10 2.34 8.82
C ILE A 24 6.07 1.80 9.86
N LYS A 25 6.85 0.79 9.48
CA LYS A 25 7.85 0.12 10.34
C LYS A 25 9.23 0.72 10.21
N THR A 26 9.60 1.16 9.00
CA THR A 26 10.92 1.77 8.73
C THR A 26 10.75 2.76 7.59
N ARG A 27 11.34 3.92 7.71
CA ARG A 27 11.30 4.98 6.70
C ARG A 27 12.63 5.11 5.97
N GLY A 28 12.61 5.74 4.82
CA GLY A 28 13.82 6.07 4.08
C GLY A 28 14.86 6.86 4.88
N ARG A 29 14.42 7.75 5.77
CA ARG A 29 15.35 8.48 6.66
C ARG A 29 16.13 7.56 7.61
N ASP A 30 15.60 6.38 7.93
CA ASP A 30 16.21 5.42 8.85
C ASP A 30 17.16 4.45 8.12
N THR A 31 17.05 4.35 6.79
CA THR A 31 17.76 3.39 5.93
C THR A 31 18.67 4.06 4.91
N SER A 32 19.00 5.34 5.06
CA SER A 32 19.74 6.13 4.05
C SER A 32 19.05 6.13 2.68
N ARG A 33 17.71 6.04 2.67
CA ARG A 33 16.83 5.97 1.50
C ARG A 33 16.92 4.67 0.68
N GLU A 34 17.57 3.65 1.20
CA GLU A 34 17.67 2.36 0.50
C GLU A 34 16.30 1.68 0.40
N PHE A 35 15.54 1.68 1.49
CA PHE A 35 14.19 1.10 1.52
C PHE A 35 13.31 1.72 2.60
N ALA A 36 12.00 1.52 2.46
CA ALA A 36 11.03 1.63 3.53
C ALA A 36 10.32 0.28 3.73
N LEU A 37 9.83 0.03 4.94
CA LEU A 37 9.07 -1.17 5.28
C LEU A 37 7.74 -0.78 5.92
N VAL A 38 6.67 -1.35 5.41
CA VAL A 38 5.30 -1.10 5.88
C VAL A 38 4.63 -2.43 6.21
N GLU A 39 3.83 -2.45 7.25
CA GLU A 39 2.90 -3.54 7.51
C GLU A 39 1.51 -3.11 7.01
N LEU A 40 0.93 -3.93 6.15
CA LEU A 40 -0.38 -3.73 5.55
C LEU A 40 -1.38 -4.70 6.17
N VAL A 41 -2.54 -4.20 6.56
CA VAL A 41 -3.73 -5.00 6.88
C VAL A 41 -4.85 -4.60 5.92
N ALA A 42 -5.23 -5.53 5.06
CA ALA A 42 -6.32 -5.40 4.11
C ALA A 42 -7.58 -6.04 4.71
N LEU A 43 -8.52 -5.25 5.18
CA LEU A 43 -9.82 -5.77 5.61
C LEU A 43 -10.65 -6.22 4.39
N PRO A 44 -11.71 -7.04 4.58
CA PRO A 44 -12.61 -7.41 3.49
C PRO A 44 -13.09 -6.19 2.69
N GLY A 45 -12.96 -6.25 1.37
CA GLY A 45 -13.32 -5.15 0.46
C GLY A 45 -12.26 -4.06 0.31
N ALA A 46 -11.07 -4.21 0.89
CA ALA A 46 -9.94 -3.34 0.57
C ALA A 46 -9.53 -3.52 -0.89
N GLU A 47 -9.44 -2.43 -1.63
CA GLU A 47 -9.11 -2.42 -3.07
C GLU A 47 -8.54 -1.04 -3.43
N PRO A 48 -7.22 -0.82 -3.29
CA PRO A 48 -6.59 0.39 -3.80
C PRO A 48 -6.69 0.47 -5.32
N PRO A 49 -6.74 1.68 -5.91
CA PRO A 49 -6.84 1.82 -7.36
C PRO A 49 -5.61 1.23 -8.06
N PRO A 50 -5.77 0.61 -9.24
CA PRO A 50 -4.66 0.17 -10.08
C PRO A 50 -3.73 1.34 -10.41
N HIS A 51 -2.42 1.08 -10.33
CA HIS A 51 -1.41 2.12 -10.51
C HIS A 51 -0.07 1.58 -11.02
N ILE A 52 0.81 2.50 -11.42
CA ILE A 52 2.16 2.21 -11.90
C ILE A 52 3.12 3.09 -11.12
N HIS A 53 4.11 2.50 -10.46
CA HIS A 53 5.25 3.24 -9.91
C HIS A 53 6.36 3.31 -10.97
N HIS A 54 6.82 4.51 -11.33
CA HIS A 54 7.86 4.66 -12.35
C HIS A 54 9.29 4.60 -11.78
N SER A 55 9.44 4.87 -10.48
CA SER A 55 10.76 4.93 -9.82
C SER A 55 10.92 4.01 -8.62
N THR A 56 9.87 3.25 -8.26
CA THR A 56 9.84 2.41 -7.05
C THR A 56 9.47 0.98 -7.40
N ASP A 57 10.21 0.04 -6.84
CA ASP A 57 9.87 -1.37 -6.82
C ASP A 57 9.15 -1.71 -5.50
N GLU A 58 8.23 -2.65 -5.53
CA GLU A 58 7.53 -3.13 -4.36
C GLU A 58 7.67 -4.65 -4.21
N THR A 59 7.89 -5.11 -2.98
CA THR A 59 7.89 -6.53 -2.68
C THR A 59 6.93 -6.80 -1.53
N TYR A 60 5.92 -7.60 -1.81
CA TYR A 60 4.92 -8.03 -0.83
C TYR A 60 5.27 -9.41 -0.29
N CYS A 61 5.26 -9.52 1.03
CA CYS A 61 5.39 -10.79 1.74
C CYS A 61 4.09 -11.04 2.51
N LEU A 62 3.22 -11.92 1.99
CA LEU A 62 1.92 -12.17 2.59
C LEU A 62 2.09 -13.05 3.84
N LEU A 63 1.73 -12.51 5.00
CA LEU A 63 1.88 -13.14 6.31
C LEU A 63 0.64 -13.95 6.70
N ASP A 64 -0.55 -13.45 6.34
CA ASP A 64 -1.83 -14.06 6.68
C ASP A 64 -2.90 -13.69 5.65
N GLY A 65 -3.93 -14.56 5.49
CA GLY A 65 -5.03 -14.35 4.56
C GLY A 65 -4.67 -14.56 3.08
N GLU A 66 -5.46 -13.96 2.21
CA GLU A 66 -5.35 -14.08 0.75
C GLU A 66 -5.62 -12.72 0.09
N LEU A 67 -4.89 -12.42 -0.99
CA LEU A 67 -5.12 -11.26 -1.85
C LEU A 67 -5.23 -11.71 -3.30
N GLU A 68 -6.19 -11.17 -4.04
CA GLU A 68 -6.19 -11.23 -5.48
C GLU A 68 -5.32 -10.08 -6.00
N VAL A 69 -4.37 -10.39 -6.87
CA VAL A 69 -3.37 -9.44 -7.38
C VAL A 69 -3.53 -9.29 -8.87
N LEU A 70 -3.60 -8.05 -9.35
CA LEU A 70 -3.55 -7.67 -10.75
C LEU A 70 -2.10 -7.49 -11.19
N ASP A 71 -1.69 -8.17 -12.26
CA ASP A 71 -0.41 -8.05 -12.96
C ASP A 71 -0.69 -7.72 -14.42
N GLY A 72 -0.76 -6.44 -14.75
CA GLY A 72 -1.14 -5.97 -16.08
C GLY A 72 -2.56 -6.38 -16.46
N GLU A 73 -2.70 -7.41 -17.28
CA GLU A 73 -3.99 -7.94 -17.75
C GLU A 73 -4.40 -9.28 -17.08
N ARG A 74 -3.59 -9.77 -16.15
CA ARG A 74 -3.80 -11.05 -15.50
C ARG A 74 -4.00 -10.87 -14.00
N THR A 75 -4.71 -11.81 -13.40
CA THR A 75 -4.83 -11.88 -11.94
C THR A 75 -4.30 -13.22 -11.43
N PHE A 76 -3.83 -13.20 -10.18
CA PHE A 76 -3.48 -14.41 -9.43
C PHE A 76 -3.86 -14.24 -7.96
N MET A 77 -4.02 -15.37 -7.26
CA MET A 77 -4.24 -15.38 -5.81
C MET A 77 -2.91 -15.55 -5.09
N ALA A 78 -2.55 -14.56 -4.27
CA ALA A 78 -1.48 -14.66 -3.30
C ALA A 78 -2.07 -15.13 -1.97
N LYS A 79 -1.45 -16.15 -1.35
CA LYS A 79 -1.86 -16.71 -0.05
C LYS A 79 -0.76 -16.53 0.99
N ALA A 80 -1.09 -16.70 2.25
CA ALA A 80 -0.12 -16.67 3.34
C ALA A 80 1.13 -17.50 3.01
N GLY A 81 2.31 -16.91 3.17
CA GLY A 81 3.61 -17.44 2.76
C GLY A 81 4.04 -17.09 1.33
N SER A 82 3.15 -16.49 0.51
CA SER A 82 3.54 -16.00 -0.82
C SER A 82 4.41 -14.76 -0.72
N VAL A 83 5.34 -14.65 -1.67
CA VAL A 83 6.07 -13.41 -1.96
C VAL A 83 5.81 -13.06 -3.43
N PHE A 84 5.47 -11.79 -3.70
CA PHE A 84 5.43 -11.28 -5.07
C PHE A 84 6.16 -9.95 -5.16
N TYR A 85 6.92 -9.81 -6.24
CA TYR A 85 7.71 -8.64 -6.55
C TYR A 85 7.09 -7.90 -7.73
N VAL A 86 6.88 -6.62 -7.55
CA VAL A 86 6.33 -5.69 -8.54
C VAL A 86 7.47 -4.77 -8.99
N PRO A 87 8.07 -5.00 -10.16
CA PRO A 87 9.06 -4.08 -10.68
C PRO A 87 8.40 -2.76 -11.08
N LYS A 88 9.12 -1.67 -10.91
CA LYS A 88 8.71 -0.35 -11.42
C LYS A 88 8.30 -0.42 -12.88
N GLY A 89 7.32 0.38 -13.27
CA GLY A 89 6.73 0.38 -14.60
C GLY A 89 5.66 -0.69 -14.81
N THR A 90 5.34 -1.50 -13.80
CA THR A 90 4.29 -2.52 -13.89
C THR A 90 2.94 -1.96 -13.43
N LEU A 91 1.91 -2.08 -14.25
CA LEU A 91 0.53 -1.84 -13.84
C LEU A 91 0.13 -2.95 -12.88
N HIS A 92 -0.25 -2.57 -11.67
CA HIS A 92 -0.64 -3.53 -10.65
C HIS A 92 -1.70 -2.97 -9.70
N ALA A 93 -2.35 -3.87 -9.03
CA ALA A 93 -3.24 -3.63 -7.90
C ALA A 93 -3.39 -4.92 -7.09
N TRP A 94 -4.03 -4.82 -5.96
CA TRP A 94 -4.48 -5.98 -5.20
C TRP A 94 -5.85 -5.69 -4.58
N ARG A 95 -6.58 -6.74 -4.23
CA ARG A 95 -7.82 -6.60 -3.46
C ARG A 95 -8.01 -7.76 -2.50
N ASN A 96 -8.69 -7.48 -1.39
CA ASN A 96 -9.20 -8.52 -0.51
C ASN A 96 -10.67 -8.81 -0.84
N ALA A 97 -10.90 -9.78 -1.70
CA ALA A 97 -12.23 -10.25 -2.08
C ALA A 97 -12.77 -11.32 -1.11
N THR A 98 -12.07 -11.62 -0.02
CA THR A 98 -12.46 -12.61 0.98
C THR A 98 -13.27 -12.00 2.12
N THR A 99 -13.72 -12.83 3.08
CA THR A 99 -14.43 -12.40 4.29
C THR A 99 -13.50 -12.20 5.50
N GLU A 100 -12.23 -12.54 5.36
CA GLU A 100 -11.24 -12.46 6.43
C GLU A 100 -10.18 -11.42 6.10
N PRO A 101 -9.58 -10.75 7.10
CA PRO A 101 -8.46 -9.84 6.86
C PRO A 101 -7.25 -10.56 6.25
N ALA A 102 -6.51 -9.85 5.39
CA ALA A 102 -5.19 -10.27 4.94
C ALA A 102 -4.13 -9.34 5.54
N ARG A 103 -2.92 -9.87 5.79
CA ARG A 103 -1.80 -9.13 6.35
C ARG A 103 -0.53 -9.39 5.56
N ALA A 104 0.17 -8.32 5.19
CA ALA A 104 1.43 -8.40 4.45
C ALA A 104 2.49 -7.45 5.00
N LEU A 105 3.76 -7.75 4.73
CA LEU A 105 4.83 -6.76 4.75
C LEU A 105 5.06 -6.29 3.33
N LEU A 106 5.17 -4.98 3.16
CA LEU A 106 5.51 -4.31 1.91
C LEU A 106 6.88 -3.65 2.06
N LEU A 107 7.84 -4.11 1.30
CA LEU A 107 9.14 -3.48 1.13
C LEU A 107 9.10 -2.57 -0.09
N ILE A 108 9.45 -1.30 0.10
CA ILE A 108 9.46 -0.24 -0.92
C ILE A 108 10.92 0.13 -1.22
N THR A 109 11.36 -0.01 -2.47
CA THR A 109 12.76 0.22 -2.87
C THR A 109 12.89 1.00 -4.19
N PRO A 110 13.66 2.10 -4.25
CA PRO A 110 14.17 2.84 -3.10
C PRO A 110 13.05 3.44 -2.26
N ALA A 111 13.37 3.85 -1.02
CA ALA A 111 12.42 4.54 -0.17
C ALA A 111 12.03 5.91 -0.74
N GLY A 112 10.81 6.33 -0.36
CA GLY A 112 10.25 7.64 -0.74
C GLY A 112 8.75 7.58 -0.94
N PHE A 113 8.25 6.51 -1.56
CA PHE A 113 6.81 6.35 -1.80
C PHE A 113 6.00 6.21 -0.48
N GLU A 114 6.62 5.74 0.61
CA GLU A 114 5.96 5.70 1.91
C GLU A 114 5.47 7.06 2.41
N GLY A 115 6.01 8.14 1.86
CA GLY A 115 5.55 9.50 2.15
C GLY A 115 4.11 9.76 1.70
N VAL A 116 3.59 9.06 0.69
CA VAL A 116 2.19 9.19 0.29
C VAL A 116 1.25 8.75 1.42
N ILE A 117 1.64 7.71 2.16
CA ILE A 117 0.87 7.20 3.30
C ILE A 117 0.67 8.28 4.37
N GLU A 118 1.71 9.07 4.64
CA GLU A 118 1.65 10.17 5.61
C GLU A 118 0.81 11.35 5.11
N GLU A 119 0.73 11.56 3.79
CA GLU A 119 -0.01 12.68 3.20
C GLU A 119 -1.50 12.42 2.98
N VAL A 120 -1.86 11.18 2.66
CA VAL A 120 -3.27 10.82 2.42
C VAL A 120 -3.90 10.10 3.61
N GLY A 121 -3.08 9.47 4.45
CA GLY A 121 -3.54 8.61 5.51
C GLY A 121 -4.20 9.37 6.67
N VAL A 122 -5.26 8.80 7.20
CA VAL A 122 -5.90 9.25 8.42
C VAL A 122 -5.30 8.48 9.60
N PRO A 123 -4.59 9.15 10.53
CA PRO A 123 -4.04 8.46 11.71
C PRO A 123 -5.14 7.73 12.49
N GLY A 124 -4.86 6.52 12.92
CA GLY A 124 -5.87 5.72 13.63
C GLY A 124 -5.35 4.39 14.15
N THR A 125 -6.28 3.58 14.60
CA THR A 125 -6.03 2.21 15.08
C THR A 125 -6.85 1.22 14.27
N LEU A 126 -6.38 -0.01 14.14
CA LEU A 126 -7.07 -1.07 13.40
C LEU A 126 -8.48 -1.37 13.95
N SER A 127 -8.69 -1.18 15.25
CA SER A 127 -10.00 -1.41 15.91
C SER A 127 -11.05 -0.33 15.65
N SER A 128 -10.67 0.77 14.97
CA SER A 128 -11.56 1.92 14.73
C SER A 128 -11.42 2.40 13.27
N PRO A 129 -11.93 1.62 12.28
CA PRO A 129 -11.91 2.04 10.89
C PRO A 129 -12.78 3.30 10.70
N PRO A 130 -12.34 4.25 9.86
CA PRO A 130 -13.17 5.39 9.49
C PRO A 130 -14.40 4.91 8.67
N PRO A 131 -15.44 5.73 8.58
CA PRO A 131 -16.54 5.44 7.64
C PRO A 131 -16.00 5.43 6.21
N PRO A 132 -16.65 4.69 5.30
CA PRO A 132 -16.27 4.70 3.88
C PRO A 132 -16.20 6.14 3.36
N PRO A 133 -15.15 6.50 2.60
CA PRO A 133 -15.04 7.84 2.05
C PRO A 133 -16.20 8.12 1.07
N PRO A 134 -16.67 9.38 0.99
CA PRO A 134 -17.62 9.77 -0.05
C PRO A 134 -16.98 9.64 -1.44
N PRO A 135 -17.79 9.65 -2.51
CA PRO A 135 -17.23 9.72 -3.86
C PRO A 135 -16.26 10.91 -4.02
N PRO A 136 -15.14 10.74 -4.74
CA PRO A 136 -14.13 11.78 -4.88
C PRO A 136 -14.72 13.02 -5.57
N THR A 137 -14.39 14.19 -5.04
CA THR A 137 -14.69 15.48 -5.63
C THR A 137 -13.68 15.83 -6.74
N PRO A 138 -13.92 16.85 -7.58
CA PRO A 138 -12.91 17.34 -8.53
C PRO A 138 -11.59 17.77 -7.87
N GLU A 139 -11.65 18.32 -6.65
CA GLU A 139 -10.47 18.70 -5.87
C GLU A 139 -9.68 17.47 -5.41
N ASP A 140 -10.37 16.39 -5.00
CA ASP A 140 -9.72 15.12 -4.65
C ASP A 140 -9.01 14.50 -5.84
N LEU A 141 -9.64 14.55 -7.04
CA LEU A 141 -9.03 14.05 -8.27
C LEU A 141 -7.77 14.85 -8.65
N GLN A 142 -7.82 16.19 -8.53
CA GLN A 142 -6.65 17.03 -8.76
C GLN A 142 -5.52 16.70 -7.75
N ARG A 143 -5.86 16.50 -6.48
CA ARG A 143 -4.88 16.12 -5.46
C ARG A 143 -4.24 14.76 -5.73
N ILE A 144 -5.01 13.78 -6.22
CA ILE A 144 -4.48 12.47 -6.64
C ILE A 144 -3.47 12.65 -7.77
N GLU A 145 -3.76 13.51 -8.75
CA GLU A 145 -2.83 13.82 -9.84
C GLU A 145 -1.55 14.48 -9.33
N GLU A 146 -1.65 15.48 -8.44
CA GLU A 146 -0.50 16.15 -7.82
C GLU A 146 0.38 15.17 -7.03
N LEU A 147 -0.24 14.26 -6.27
CA LEU A 147 0.47 13.21 -5.54
C LEU A 147 1.12 12.20 -6.49
N GLY A 148 0.42 11.84 -7.57
CA GLY A 148 0.99 11.00 -8.62
C GLY A 148 2.26 11.60 -9.21
N GLN A 149 2.24 12.88 -9.55
CA GLN A 149 3.42 13.60 -10.04
C GLN A 149 4.54 13.65 -8.99
N LYS A 150 4.20 13.92 -7.73
CA LYS A 150 5.17 14.03 -6.62
C LYS A 150 5.88 12.72 -6.33
N TYR A 151 5.17 11.61 -6.38
CA TYR A 151 5.66 10.27 -6.03
C TYR A 151 5.95 9.40 -7.26
N ASP A 152 5.97 10.00 -8.45
CA ASP A 152 6.24 9.33 -9.72
C ASP A 152 5.35 8.09 -9.93
N THR A 153 4.05 8.28 -9.66
CA THR A 153 3.02 7.25 -9.71
C THR A 153 1.91 7.66 -10.67
N GLU A 154 1.50 6.76 -11.54
CA GLU A 154 0.42 6.95 -12.51
C GLU A 154 -0.80 6.09 -12.12
N TYR A 155 -2.00 6.65 -12.28
CA TYR A 155 -3.28 5.96 -12.06
C TYR A 155 -4.05 5.87 -13.38
N PRO A 156 -3.69 4.93 -14.29
CA PRO A 156 -4.34 4.81 -15.58
C PRO A 156 -5.78 4.28 -15.42
N PRO A 157 -6.71 4.69 -16.31
CA PRO A 157 -8.02 4.07 -16.36
C PRO A 157 -7.88 2.60 -16.79
N VAL A 158 -8.36 1.70 -15.97
CA VAL A 158 -8.38 0.27 -16.28
C VAL A 158 -9.81 -0.27 -16.25
N PRO A 159 -10.14 -1.30 -17.05
CA PRO A 159 -11.40 -2.02 -16.90
C PRO A 159 -11.52 -2.61 -15.48
N ALA A 160 -12.75 -2.82 -15.02
CA ALA A 160 -12.98 -3.58 -13.78
C ALA A 160 -12.35 -4.99 -13.90
N TRP A 161 -11.67 -5.40 -12.88
CA TRP A 161 -10.91 -6.64 -12.83
C TRP A 161 -11.32 -7.49 -11.61
#